data_84e22e49aae9bf7c50a4e77c581587c4
#
_entry.id   84e22e49aae9bf7c50a4e77c581587c4
#
_cell.length_a   1.000
_cell.length_b   1.000
_cell.length_c   1.000
_cell.angle_alpha   90.00
_cell.angle_beta   90.00
_cell.angle_gamma   90.00
#
_symmetry.space_group_name_H-M   'P 1'
#
loop_
_entity.id
_entity.type
_entity.pdbx_description
1 polymer ?
#
loop_
_entity_poly.entity_id
_entity_poly.type
_entity_poly.pdbx_seq_one_letter_code
_entity_poly.pdbx_strand_id
1 'polypeptide(L)'
;IAFAEIRSPGTISNIGHSPEVEVNFVDSFRRKGWRMRGVTQILRCGSADFEEIFPKWDALCADLSARIRAIVVINVSEVKPLSTPPYDDGVTEAEMIALYKEKYAKLYP
;
A
#
# COMPACT_ATOMS: atom_id res chain seq x y z
N ILE A 1 -9.03 -2.84 -1.33
CA ILE A 1 -7.66 -2.32 -1.62
C ILE A 1 -7.10 -3.07 -2.81
N ALA A 2 -6.38 -2.37 -3.65
CA ALA A 2 -5.73 -2.96 -4.81
C ALA A 2 -4.41 -2.27 -5.13
N PHE A 3 -3.52 -2.98 -5.79
CA PHE A 3 -2.30 -2.41 -6.36
C PHE A 3 -2.02 -2.98 -7.75
N ALA A 4 -1.38 -2.18 -8.59
CA ALA A 4 -0.95 -2.61 -9.91
C ALA A 4 0.43 -3.27 -9.84
N GLU A 5 0.58 -4.41 -10.50
CA GLU A 5 1.86 -5.09 -10.67
C GLU A 5 2.47 -4.69 -12.00
N ILE A 6 3.66 -4.13 -11.94
CA ILE A 6 4.42 -3.70 -13.12
C ILE A 6 5.72 -4.49 -13.21
N ARG A 7 6.42 -4.67 -12.10
CA ARG A 7 7.77 -5.21 -12.08
C ARG A 7 8.10 -5.96 -10.78
N SER A 8 7.15 -6.72 -10.28
CA SER A 8 7.33 -7.50 -9.05
C SER A 8 6.91 -8.97 -9.22
N PRO A 9 7.58 -9.72 -10.11
CA PRO A 9 7.24 -11.11 -10.38
C PRO A 9 7.35 -12.00 -9.15
N GLY A 10 8.27 -11.68 -8.23
CA GLY A 10 8.39 -12.38 -6.95
C GLY A 10 7.17 -12.24 -6.06
N THR A 11 6.58 -11.04 -6.00
CA THR A 11 5.34 -10.79 -5.28
C THR A 11 4.19 -11.63 -5.84
N ILE A 12 4.04 -11.64 -7.17
CA ILE A 12 3.00 -12.43 -7.84
C ILE A 12 3.20 -13.93 -7.58
N SER A 13 4.43 -14.42 -7.66
CA SER A 13 4.74 -15.82 -7.36
C SER A 13 4.39 -16.18 -5.91
N ASN A 14 4.79 -15.35 -4.96
CA ASN A 14 4.51 -15.58 -3.53
C ASN A 14 3.01 -15.59 -3.23
N ILE A 15 2.25 -14.65 -3.79
CA ILE A 15 0.79 -14.58 -3.66
C ILE A 15 0.12 -15.81 -4.26
N GLY A 16 0.63 -16.32 -5.39
CA GLY A 16 0.14 -17.54 -6.01
C GLY A 16 0.28 -18.77 -5.12
N HIS A 17 1.31 -18.83 -4.27
CA HIS A 17 1.53 -19.92 -3.32
C HIS A 17 0.81 -19.67 -1.99
N SER A 18 0.74 -18.42 -1.53
CA SER A 18 0.12 -18.04 -0.27
C SER A 18 -0.66 -16.74 -0.47
N PRO A 19 -1.98 -16.81 -0.70
CA PRO A 19 -2.78 -15.65 -1.05
C PRO A 19 -3.08 -14.71 0.12
N GLU A 20 -2.82 -15.12 1.35
CA GLU A 20 -2.97 -14.27 2.52
C GLU A 20 -1.85 -13.25 2.59
N VAL A 21 -2.22 -11.99 2.80
CA VAL A 21 -1.26 -10.87 2.89
C VAL A 21 -1.57 -9.95 4.05
N GLU A 22 -0.55 -9.24 4.46
CA GLU A 22 -0.67 -8.12 5.38
C GLU A 22 -0.06 -6.89 4.72
N VAL A 23 -0.77 -5.76 4.80
CA VAL A 23 -0.34 -4.48 4.24
C VAL A 23 -0.33 -3.45 5.34
N ASN A 24 0.79 -2.72 5.47
CA ASN A 24 0.94 -1.64 6.42
C ASN A 24 0.99 -0.32 5.68
N PHE A 25 0.13 0.61 6.10
CA PHE A 25 0.15 1.99 5.64
C PHE A 25 0.63 2.86 6.80
N VAL A 26 1.67 3.62 6.59
CA VAL A 26 2.25 4.48 7.64
C VAL A 26 2.42 5.89 7.10
N ASP A 27 1.89 6.87 7.83
CA ASP A 27 2.20 8.27 7.62
C ASP A 27 3.57 8.57 8.21
N SER A 28 4.51 8.99 7.37
CA SER A 28 5.91 9.18 7.73
C SER A 28 6.14 10.30 8.73
N PHE A 29 5.25 11.28 8.80
CA PHE A 29 5.34 12.41 9.71
C PHE A 29 4.58 12.15 11.02
N ARG A 30 3.35 11.63 10.93
CA ARG A 30 2.56 11.26 12.10
C ARG A 30 3.06 10.01 12.79
N ARG A 31 3.76 9.13 12.07
CA ARG A 31 4.25 7.84 12.59
C ARG A 31 3.10 6.97 13.11
N LYS A 32 1.96 7.08 12.47
CA LYS A 32 0.75 6.29 12.67
C LYS A 32 0.28 5.73 11.34
N GLY A 33 -0.53 4.71 11.41
CA GLY A 33 -1.11 4.12 10.22
C GLY A 33 -2.04 2.98 10.51
N TRP A 34 -2.14 2.08 9.54
CA TRP A 34 -3.05 0.95 9.58
C TRP A 34 -2.35 -0.30 9.12
N ARG A 35 -2.61 -1.39 9.81
CA ARG A 35 -2.29 -2.75 9.40
C ARG A 35 -3.56 -3.40 8.89
N MET A 36 -3.52 -3.89 7.67
CA MET A 36 -4.64 -4.57 7.04
C MET A 36 -4.22 -5.97 6.64
N ARG A 37 -5.04 -6.96 7.00
CA ARG A 37 -4.86 -8.35 6.60
C ARG A 37 -5.99 -8.74 5.67
N GLY A 38 -5.69 -9.55 4.67
CA GLY A 38 -6.70 -10.01 3.74
C GLY A 38 -6.20 -11.11 2.82
N VAL A 39 -7.08 -11.48 1.90
CA VAL A 39 -6.82 -12.50 0.89
C VAL A 39 -6.76 -11.83 -0.48
N THR A 40 -5.75 -12.17 -1.24
CA THR A 40 -5.50 -11.60 -2.57
C THR A 40 -6.23 -12.36 -3.66
N GLN A 41 -6.58 -11.60 -4.69
CA GLN A 41 -7.01 -12.10 -6.00
C GLN A 41 -6.16 -11.43 -7.06
N ILE A 42 -5.55 -12.20 -7.93
CA ILE A 42 -4.72 -11.69 -9.03
C ILE A 42 -5.58 -11.61 -10.28
N LEU A 43 -5.75 -10.39 -10.80
CA LEU A 43 -6.40 -10.12 -12.07
C LEU A 43 -5.30 -9.94 -13.13
N ARG A 44 -5.12 -10.94 -13.97
CA ARG A 44 -4.03 -10.93 -14.97
C ARG A 44 -4.47 -10.18 -16.23
N CYS A 45 -3.52 -9.50 -16.86
CA CYS A 45 -3.74 -8.85 -18.15
C CYS A 45 -4.36 -9.83 -19.15
N GLY A 46 -5.42 -9.40 -19.85
CA GLY A 46 -6.18 -10.23 -20.78
C GLY A 46 -7.37 -10.96 -20.17
N SER A 47 -7.51 -11.02 -18.83
CA SER A 47 -8.70 -11.56 -18.20
C SER A 47 -9.87 -10.57 -18.25
N ALA A 48 -11.11 -11.07 -18.23
CA ALA A 48 -12.31 -10.22 -18.24
C ALA A 48 -12.36 -9.28 -17.03
N ASP A 49 -12.00 -9.78 -15.85
CA ASP A 49 -11.98 -9.00 -14.61
C ASP A 49 -10.92 -7.88 -14.66
N PHE A 50 -9.75 -8.16 -15.24
CA PHE A 50 -8.72 -7.15 -15.46
C PHE A 50 -9.23 -6.04 -16.40
N GLU A 51 -9.80 -6.40 -17.52
CA GLU A 51 -10.30 -5.44 -18.54
C GLU A 51 -11.42 -4.56 -17.99
N GLU A 52 -12.24 -5.08 -17.08
CA GLU A 52 -13.30 -4.31 -16.44
C GLU A 52 -12.78 -3.17 -15.58
N ILE A 53 -11.71 -3.40 -14.82
CA ILE A 53 -11.15 -2.39 -13.88
C ILE A 53 -9.99 -1.58 -14.45
N PHE A 54 -9.38 -2.04 -15.55
CA PHE A 54 -8.22 -1.40 -16.16
C PHE A 54 -8.42 0.07 -16.52
N PRO A 55 -9.59 0.52 -17.03
CA PRO A 55 -9.77 1.94 -17.35
C PRO A 55 -9.52 2.90 -16.19
N LYS A 56 -9.82 2.51 -14.96
CA LYS A 56 -9.52 3.31 -13.76
C LYS A 56 -8.03 3.41 -13.51
N TRP A 57 -7.30 2.32 -13.72
CA TRP A 57 -5.85 2.28 -13.57
C TRP A 57 -5.13 3.03 -14.67
N ASP A 58 -5.64 2.95 -15.90
CA ASP A 58 -5.12 3.71 -17.02
C ASP A 58 -5.20 5.22 -16.75
N ALA A 59 -6.33 5.69 -16.22
CA ALA A 59 -6.50 7.08 -15.84
C ALA A 59 -5.55 7.53 -14.71
N LEU A 60 -5.26 6.65 -13.75
CA LEU A 60 -4.39 6.95 -12.60
C LEU A 60 -2.90 6.86 -12.94
N CYS A 61 -2.52 5.88 -13.72
CA CYS A 61 -1.11 5.53 -13.96
C CYS A 61 -0.54 6.19 -15.23
N ALA A 62 -1.39 6.77 -16.08
CA ALA A 62 -0.98 7.49 -17.29
C ALA A 62 0.09 6.71 -18.09
N ASP A 63 1.32 7.23 -18.15
CA ASP A 63 2.40 6.64 -18.94
C ASP A 63 2.83 5.24 -18.49
N LEU A 64 2.52 4.85 -17.26
CA LEU A 64 2.86 3.54 -16.71
C LEU A 64 1.80 2.49 -16.97
N SER A 65 0.60 2.88 -17.41
CA SER A 65 -0.54 1.97 -17.58
C SER A 65 -0.24 0.80 -18.53
N ALA A 66 0.49 1.06 -19.61
CA ALA A 66 0.88 0.03 -20.59
C ALA A 66 1.83 -1.05 -20.00
N ARG A 67 2.44 -0.78 -18.86
CA ARG A 67 3.36 -1.71 -18.18
C ARG A 67 2.68 -2.56 -17.12
N ILE A 68 1.41 -2.32 -16.84
CA ILE A 68 0.65 -3.08 -15.86
C ILE A 68 0.40 -4.49 -16.38
N ARG A 69 0.92 -5.49 -15.68
CA ARG A 69 0.77 -6.92 -16.03
C ARG A 69 -0.38 -7.58 -15.31
N ALA A 70 -0.67 -7.12 -14.11
CA ALA A 70 -1.73 -7.64 -13.27
C ALA A 70 -2.20 -6.56 -12.30
N ILE A 71 -3.40 -6.73 -11.80
CA ILE A 71 -3.94 -5.94 -10.69
C ILE A 71 -4.24 -6.93 -9.57
N VAL A 72 -3.67 -6.67 -8.40
CA VAL A 72 -3.90 -7.50 -7.21
C VAL A 72 -4.93 -6.81 -6.35
N VAL A 73 -6.05 -7.49 -6.13
CA VAL A 73 -7.12 -7.04 -5.25
C VAL A 73 -6.98 -7.74 -3.92
N ILE A 74 -7.02 -6.98 -2.83
CA ILE A 74 -6.98 -7.50 -1.48
C ILE A 74 -8.36 -7.37 -0.86
N ASN A 75 -8.98 -8.51 -0.58
CA ASN A 75 -10.24 -8.57 0.17
C ASN A 75 -9.89 -8.50 1.65
N VAL A 76 -10.05 -7.32 2.25
CA VAL A 76 -9.63 -7.04 3.62
C VAL A 76 -10.56 -7.75 4.60
N SER A 77 -9.98 -8.52 5.52
CA SER A 77 -10.67 -9.24 6.58
C SER A 77 -10.44 -8.65 7.97
N GLU A 78 -9.33 -7.94 8.17
CA GLU A 78 -8.95 -7.37 9.46
C GLU A 78 -8.22 -6.05 9.28
N VAL A 79 -8.55 -5.06 10.12
CA VAL A 79 -7.90 -3.76 10.16
C VAL A 79 -7.53 -3.45 11.60
N LYS A 80 -6.26 -3.12 11.84
CA LYS A 80 -5.75 -2.70 13.14
C LYS A 80 -4.97 -1.39 13.02
N PRO A 81 -5.09 -0.49 14.00
CA PRO A 81 -4.27 0.72 14.01
C PRO A 81 -2.80 0.39 14.29
N LEU A 82 -1.90 1.16 13.66
CA LEU A 82 -0.47 1.19 13.97
C LEU A 82 -0.15 2.51 14.65
N SER A 83 0.62 2.44 15.72
CA SER A 83 1.07 3.60 16.47
C SER A 83 2.50 3.38 16.94
N THR A 84 3.15 4.43 17.42
CA THR A 84 4.51 4.40 17.93
C THR A 84 4.55 4.79 19.41
N PRO A 85 5.56 4.31 20.19
CA PRO A 85 5.62 4.49 21.63
C PRO A 85 5.46 5.92 22.17
N PRO A 86 5.96 6.99 21.49
CA PRO A 86 5.77 8.35 22.00
C PRO A 86 4.31 8.75 22.23
N TYR A 87 3.37 8.17 21.47
CA TYR A 87 1.94 8.43 21.68
C TYR A 87 1.42 7.87 23.00
N ASP A 88 2.02 6.81 23.50
CA ASP A 88 1.69 6.25 24.81
C ASP A 88 2.14 7.18 25.95
N ASP A 89 3.12 8.04 25.69
CA ASP A 89 3.67 9.02 26.61
C ASP A 89 3.00 10.41 26.45
N GLY A 90 1.91 10.51 25.72
CA GLY A 90 1.12 11.73 25.57
C GLY A 90 1.59 12.71 24.50
N VAL A 91 2.54 12.33 23.65
CA VAL A 91 2.95 13.14 22.49
C VAL A 91 1.76 13.30 21.53
N THR A 92 1.52 14.53 21.07
CA THR A 92 0.44 14.82 20.12
C THR A 92 0.88 14.58 18.68
N GLU A 93 -0.09 14.44 17.77
CA GLU A 93 0.21 14.35 16.33
C GLU A 93 0.95 15.58 15.82
N ALA A 94 0.58 16.78 16.27
CA ALA A 94 1.24 18.02 15.89
C ALA A 94 2.71 18.05 16.31
N GLU A 95 3.00 17.59 17.53
CA GLU A 95 4.39 17.48 18.04
C GLU A 95 5.18 16.45 17.22
N MET A 96 4.59 15.32 16.89
CA MET A 96 5.25 14.29 16.08
C MET A 96 5.55 14.79 14.68
N ILE A 97 4.61 15.47 14.03
CA ILE A 97 4.80 16.07 12.71
C ILE A 97 5.96 17.07 12.74
N ALA A 98 5.98 17.97 13.72
CA ALA A 98 7.02 18.97 13.86
C ALA A 98 8.41 18.30 14.02
N LEU A 99 8.50 17.28 14.87
CA LEU A 99 9.73 16.53 15.10
C LEU A 99 10.26 15.88 13.80
N TYR A 100 9.41 15.21 13.06
CA TYR A 100 9.84 14.51 11.84
C TYR A 100 10.07 15.44 10.66
N LYS A 101 9.39 16.57 10.57
CA LYS A 101 9.74 17.62 9.62
C LYS A 101 11.17 18.11 9.86
N GLU A 102 11.54 18.35 11.11
CA GLU A 102 12.91 18.76 11.47
C GLU A 102 13.93 17.67 11.12
N LYS A 103 13.64 16.41 11.48
CA LYS A 103 14.53 15.28 11.17
C LYS A 103 14.76 15.12 9.68
N TYR A 104 13.70 15.14 8.90
CA TYR A 104 13.80 14.95 7.45
C TYR A 104 14.46 16.14 6.76
N ALA A 105 14.27 17.36 7.24
CA ALA A 105 14.97 18.53 6.72
C ALA A 105 16.48 18.45 6.92
N LYS A 106 16.95 17.79 7.97
CA LYS A 106 18.39 17.53 8.20
C LYS A 106 18.93 16.43 7.27
N LEU A 107 18.12 15.43 6.96
CA LEU A 107 18.51 14.32 6.08
C LEU A 107 18.43 14.69 4.61
N TYR A 108 17.45 15.49 4.23
CA TYR A 108 17.16 15.92 2.87
C TYR A 108 16.98 17.43 2.82
N PRO A 109 18.09 18.18 3.00
CA PRO A 109 18.05 19.66 3.02
C PRO A 109 17.65 20.30 1.69
#